data_58897cda1e729f717e00b9c5b08380c7
#
_entry.id   58897cda1e729f717e00b9c5b08380c7
#
_cell.length_a   1.000
_cell.length_b   1.000
_cell.length_c   1.000
_cell.angle_alpha   90.00
_cell.angle_beta   90.00
_cell.angle_gamma   90.00
#
_symmetry.space_group_name_H-M   'P 1'
#
loop_
_entity.id
_entity.type
_entity.pdbx_description
1 polymer ?
#
loop_
_entity_poly.entity_id
_entity_poly.type
_entity_poly.pdbx_seq_one_letter_code
_entity_poly.pdbx_strand_id
1 'polypeptide(L)'
;EYRRQRQMCIRDRNVWYHSNAADNDITENHPWQVAPPLLEDIYNFEDALLVGLMLIVLIRHSDRVKVACLAQLINVIAPIMTDPNGGGSWKQTIFYPFMHASKYGRGVALQPVISSTEHKTSGHGSITDVEAVAVYNEEKEEVTIFAVNRNLKEDIVLNTDVRSFEGYRVAEHIVLESDDLKVVNAFGQENVKPKTTQQTTMDNGELTSMLHKASWNVIRLVKDNK
;
A
#
# COMPACT_ATOMS: atom_id res chain seq x y z
N GLU A 1 0.07 7.76 34.07
CA GLU A 1 0.44 8.92 33.21
C GLU A 1 1.56 8.60 32.23
N TYR A 2 2.60 7.93 32.67
CA TYR A 2 3.76 7.58 31.82
C TYR A 2 3.39 6.67 30.61
N ARG A 3 2.28 5.92 30.66
CA ARG A 3 1.80 5.06 29.57
C ARG A 3 0.95 5.77 28.54
N ARG A 4 0.43 6.97 28.81
CA ARG A 4 -0.50 7.69 27.92
C ARG A 4 0.16 8.56 26.86
N GLN A 5 1.47 8.79 26.91
CA GLN A 5 2.13 9.79 26.05
C GLN A 5 3.22 9.24 25.12
N ARG A 6 3.33 7.95 24.92
CA ARG A 6 4.26 7.41 23.92
C ARG A 6 3.67 7.54 22.52
N GLN A 7 3.74 8.74 21.97
CA GLN A 7 3.61 8.95 20.54
C GLN A 7 4.85 8.39 19.85
N MET A 8 4.65 7.54 18.85
CA MET A 8 5.74 6.94 18.11
C MET A 8 5.95 7.68 16.79
N CYS A 9 7.18 8.11 16.56
CA CYS A 9 7.67 8.42 15.24
C CYS A 9 8.35 7.18 14.69
N ILE A 10 7.78 6.59 13.65
CA ILE A 10 8.35 5.41 12.99
C ILE A 10 9.16 5.90 11.80
N ARG A 11 10.47 5.66 11.82
CA ARG A 11 11.39 6.00 10.75
C ARG A 11 11.92 4.73 10.11
N ASP A 12 12.42 4.85 8.89
CA ASP A 12 13.19 3.85 8.17
C ASP A 12 12.45 2.50 8.08
N ARG A 13 11.17 2.55 7.68
CA ARG A 13 10.37 1.36 7.41
C ARG A 13 10.38 1.07 5.93
N ASN A 14 10.69 -0.17 5.60
CA ASN A 14 10.54 -0.72 4.25
C ASN A 14 10.48 -2.24 4.33
N VAL A 15 10.14 -2.90 3.24
CA VAL A 15 10.39 -4.30 3.02
C VAL A 15 11.87 -4.43 2.68
N TRP A 16 12.62 -5.22 3.44
CA TRP A 16 14.04 -5.41 3.21
C TRP A 16 14.42 -6.87 3.30
N TYR A 17 14.85 -7.41 2.21
CA TYR A 17 15.35 -8.79 2.07
C TYR A 17 16.69 -8.83 1.32
N HIS A 18 17.39 -7.71 1.26
CA HIS A 18 18.63 -7.53 0.54
C HIS A 18 19.68 -8.58 0.92
N SER A 19 20.32 -9.16 -0.09
CA SER A 19 21.41 -10.11 0.08
C SER A 19 22.75 -9.39 0.01
N ASN A 20 23.55 -9.49 1.06
CA ASN A 20 24.92 -8.94 1.05
C ASN A 20 25.85 -9.60 0.01
N ALA A 21 25.42 -10.70 -0.62
CA ALA A 21 26.25 -11.40 -1.60
C ALA A 21 26.56 -10.53 -2.84
N ALA A 22 25.56 -9.77 -3.32
CA ALA A 22 25.76 -8.86 -4.46
C ALA A 22 26.67 -7.70 -4.09
N ASP A 23 26.52 -7.13 -2.88
CA ASP A 23 27.39 -6.05 -2.42
C ASP A 23 28.82 -6.52 -2.20
N ASN A 24 29.02 -7.73 -1.67
CA ASN A 24 30.34 -8.33 -1.51
C ASN A 24 31.01 -8.57 -2.87
N ASP A 25 30.28 -9.04 -3.88
CA ASP A 25 30.79 -9.22 -5.22
C ASP A 25 31.27 -7.87 -5.82
N ILE A 26 30.47 -6.82 -5.66
CA ILE A 26 30.84 -5.48 -6.11
C ILE A 26 32.10 -4.98 -5.39
N THR A 27 32.20 -5.16 -4.09
CA THR A 27 33.31 -4.62 -3.29
C THR A 27 34.59 -5.42 -3.47
N GLU A 28 34.50 -6.74 -3.63
CA GLU A 28 35.67 -7.65 -3.71
C GLU A 28 36.18 -7.81 -5.15
N ASN A 29 35.26 -8.00 -6.12
CA ASN A 29 35.61 -8.32 -7.47
C ASN A 29 35.62 -7.09 -8.42
N HIS A 30 34.86 -6.05 -8.07
CA HIS A 30 34.74 -4.82 -8.85
C HIS A 30 34.92 -3.56 -7.99
N PRO A 31 36.04 -3.44 -7.26
CA PRO A 31 36.27 -2.31 -6.35
C PRO A 31 36.44 -0.99 -7.13
N TRP A 32 36.12 0.10 -6.45
CA TRP A 32 36.33 1.47 -6.97
C TRP A 32 35.49 1.86 -8.19
N GLN A 33 34.33 1.24 -8.36
CA GLN A 33 33.35 1.68 -9.36
C GLN A 33 32.79 3.06 -9.00
N VAL A 34 32.40 3.82 -10.02
CA VAL A 34 31.68 5.08 -9.83
C VAL A 34 30.21 4.76 -9.58
N ALA A 35 29.69 5.18 -8.43
CA ALA A 35 28.29 4.97 -8.00
C ALA A 35 27.82 3.50 -8.15
N PRO A 36 28.49 2.54 -7.50
CA PRO A 36 28.07 1.14 -7.56
C PRO A 36 26.67 0.97 -6.94
N PRO A 37 25.85 0.01 -7.42
CA PRO A 37 24.50 -0.23 -6.92
C PRO A 37 24.51 -0.99 -5.59
N LEU A 38 25.22 -0.46 -4.58
CA LEU A 38 25.30 -1.03 -3.25
C LEU A 38 23.98 -0.83 -2.50
N LEU A 39 23.51 -1.87 -1.83
CA LEU A 39 22.27 -1.89 -1.05
C LEU A 39 21.02 -1.57 -1.88
N GLU A 40 21.09 -1.66 -3.21
CA GLU A 40 19.93 -1.41 -4.05
C GLU A 40 18.98 -2.60 -4.06
N ASP A 41 17.70 -2.34 -3.74
CA ASP A 41 16.62 -3.31 -3.88
C ASP A 41 15.67 -2.92 -5.00
N ILE A 42 15.34 -3.90 -5.83
CA ILE A 42 14.35 -3.76 -6.89
C ILE A 42 13.06 -4.41 -6.40
N TYR A 43 12.07 -3.56 -6.10
CA TYR A 43 10.81 -3.99 -5.55
C TYR A 43 9.83 -4.48 -6.62
N ASN A 44 9.30 -5.67 -6.39
CA ASN A 44 8.28 -6.28 -7.23
C ASN A 44 6.85 -5.97 -6.74
N PHE A 45 5.85 -6.55 -7.39
CA PHE A 45 4.47 -6.31 -7.04
C PHE A 45 4.08 -6.89 -5.67
N GLU A 46 4.66 -8.04 -5.27
CA GLU A 46 4.45 -8.60 -3.93
C GLU A 46 4.88 -7.62 -2.84
N ASP A 47 6.01 -6.93 -3.04
CA ASP A 47 6.51 -5.92 -2.10
C ASP A 47 5.55 -4.74 -1.98
N ALA A 48 4.88 -4.35 -3.08
CA ALA A 48 3.85 -3.32 -3.04
C ALA A 48 2.67 -3.72 -2.16
N LEU A 49 2.24 -4.97 -2.21
CA LEU A 49 1.18 -5.48 -1.34
C LEU A 49 1.62 -5.50 0.14
N LEU A 50 2.87 -5.91 0.41
CA LEU A 50 3.43 -5.88 1.76
C LEU A 50 3.54 -4.47 2.32
N VAL A 51 4.00 -3.50 1.53
CA VAL A 51 4.01 -2.08 1.91
C VAL A 51 2.58 -1.59 2.16
N GLY A 52 1.62 -1.96 1.32
CA GLY A 52 0.20 -1.65 1.52
C GLY A 52 -0.33 -2.18 2.85
N LEU A 53 -0.05 -3.44 3.19
CA LEU A 53 -0.43 -4.04 4.48
C LEU A 53 0.21 -3.32 5.66
N MET A 54 1.50 -2.98 5.56
CA MET A 54 2.21 -2.22 6.58
C MET A 54 1.54 -0.85 6.80
N LEU A 55 1.17 -0.14 5.73
CA LEU A 55 0.50 1.16 5.80
C LEU A 55 -0.88 1.05 6.44
N ILE A 56 -1.67 0.01 6.13
CA ILE A 56 -2.96 -0.25 6.80
C ILE A 56 -2.76 -0.39 8.31
N VAL A 57 -1.76 -1.17 8.75
CA VAL A 57 -1.45 -1.33 10.16
C VAL A 57 -1.04 0.00 10.81
N LEU A 58 -0.19 0.79 10.15
CA LEU A 58 0.25 2.08 10.66
C LEU A 58 -0.91 3.09 10.79
N ILE A 59 -1.81 3.13 9.80
CA ILE A 59 -3.02 3.98 9.85
C ILE A 59 -3.95 3.51 10.98
N ARG A 60 -4.18 2.21 11.13
CA ARG A 60 -5.02 1.64 12.20
C ARG A 60 -4.51 2.01 13.58
N HIS A 61 -3.20 2.15 13.75
CA HIS A 61 -2.57 2.53 15.02
C HIS A 61 -2.19 4.01 15.10
N SER A 62 -2.90 4.89 14.40
CA SER A 62 -2.66 6.34 14.40
C SER A 62 -2.93 7.01 15.76
N ASP A 63 -3.57 6.32 16.69
CA ASP A 63 -3.62 6.72 18.10
C ASP A 63 -2.23 6.85 18.72
N ARG A 64 -1.28 6.01 18.32
CA ARG A 64 0.11 5.96 18.78
C ARG A 64 1.11 6.42 17.72
N VAL A 65 0.93 5.99 16.47
CA VAL A 65 1.84 6.31 15.36
C VAL A 65 1.44 7.64 14.78
N LYS A 66 2.16 8.71 15.13
CA LYS A 66 1.85 10.07 14.65
C LYS A 66 2.62 10.45 13.40
N VAL A 67 3.76 9.82 13.17
CA VAL A 67 4.58 10.01 11.98
C VAL A 67 5.12 8.65 11.54
N ALA A 68 4.96 8.33 10.28
CA ALA A 68 5.54 7.15 9.65
C ALA A 68 6.27 7.55 8.37
N CYS A 69 7.55 7.19 8.27
CA CYS A 69 8.39 7.49 7.13
C CYS A 69 8.83 6.19 6.46
N LEU A 70 8.75 6.13 5.14
CA LEU A 70 9.38 5.09 4.35
C LEU A 70 10.88 5.39 4.26
N ALA A 71 11.72 4.35 4.36
CA ALA A 71 13.16 4.52 4.24
C ALA A 71 13.54 4.90 2.83
N GLN A 72 14.19 6.05 2.75
CA GLN A 72 14.62 6.81 1.59
C GLN A 72 13.50 7.19 0.63
N LEU A 73 13.71 8.27 -0.10
CA LEU A 73 12.77 8.75 -1.12
C LEU A 73 13.26 8.40 -2.53
N ILE A 74 14.58 8.45 -2.74
CA ILE A 74 15.22 8.27 -4.04
C ILE A 74 16.39 7.31 -3.90
N ASN A 75 16.48 6.34 -4.80
CA ASN A 75 17.53 5.33 -4.95
C ASN A 75 17.71 4.39 -3.75
N VAL A 76 18.57 3.41 -3.89
CA VAL A 76 18.88 2.36 -2.91
C VAL A 76 17.64 1.50 -2.61
N ILE A 77 16.92 1.75 -1.52
CA ILE A 77 15.68 1.05 -1.12
C ILE A 77 14.44 1.91 -1.32
N ALA A 78 14.52 2.91 -2.18
CA ALA A 78 13.50 3.94 -2.31
C ALA A 78 12.38 3.57 -3.30
N PRO A 79 11.19 4.19 -3.15
CA PRO A 79 10.11 4.04 -4.11
C PRO A 79 10.38 4.70 -5.47
N ILE A 80 11.37 5.58 -5.56
CA ILE A 80 11.78 6.27 -6.79
C ILE A 80 13.24 5.95 -7.09
N MET A 81 13.51 5.51 -8.31
CA MET A 81 14.86 5.24 -8.80
C MET A 81 15.22 6.21 -9.92
N THR A 82 16.51 6.50 -10.05
CA THR A 82 17.05 7.33 -11.13
C THR A 82 17.96 6.51 -12.04
N ASP A 83 17.92 6.82 -13.32
CA ASP A 83 18.85 6.21 -14.28
C ASP A 83 20.27 6.77 -14.04
N PRO A 84 21.28 5.91 -13.78
CA PRO A 84 22.66 6.34 -13.56
C PRO A 84 23.28 7.04 -14.78
N ASN A 85 22.72 6.82 -15.97
CA ASN A 85 23.16 7.48 -17.20
C ASN A 85 22.49 8.83 -17.47
N GLY A 86 21.69 9.35 -16.52
CA GLY A 86 21.03 10.64 -16.65
C GLY A 86 19.75 10.63 -17.50
N GLY A 87 19.19 9.45 -17.79
CA GLY A 87 17.99 9.29 -18.62
C GLY A 87 16.67 9.67 -17.95
N GLY A 88 16.66 9.86 -16.63
CA GLY A 88 15.46 10.22 -15.89
C GLY A 88 15.23 9.39 -14.62
N SER A 89 13.96 9.20 -14.26
CA SER A 89 13.58 8.46 -13.07
C SER A 89 12.37 7.57 -13.35
N TRP A 90 12.18 6.54 -12.51
CA TRP A 90 10.98 5.70 -12.54
C TRP A 90 10.47 5.41 -11.14
N LYS A 91 9.22 4.99 -11.05
CA LYS A 91 8.55 4.60 -9.82
C LYS A 91 8.62 3.10 -9.67
N GLN A 92 9.17 2.61 -8.57
CA GLN A 92 9.06 1.22 -8.19
C GLN A 92 7.62 0.88 -7.78
N THR A 93 7.28 -0.38 -7.71
CA THR A 93 5.91 -0.83 -7.37
C THR A 93 5.43 -0.34 -6.01
N ILE A 94 6.32 -0.25 -5.03
CA ILE A 94 6.04 0.22 -3.66
C ILE A 94 5.66 1.72 -3.60
N PHE A 95 5.95 2.48 -4.65
CA PHE A 95 5.58 3.91 -4.73
C PHE A 95 4.08 4.12 -4.58
N TYR A 96 3.28 3.28 -5.22
CA TYR A 96 1.85 3.53 -5.35
C TYR A 96 1.07 3.39 -4.04
N PRO A 97 1.21 2.31 -3.25
CA PRO A 97 0.55 2.23 -1.94
C PRO A 97 0.94 3.38 -1.01
N PHE A 98 2.22 3.75 -1.00
CA PHE A 98 2.69 4.85 -0.18
C PHE A 98 2.11 6.19 -0.64
N MET A 99 2.12 6.47 -1.93
CA MET A 99 1.51 7.67 -2.53
C MET A 99 0.03 7.76 -2.21
N HIS A 100 -0.73 6.66 -2.34
CA HIS A 100 -2.15 6.63 -2.02
C HIS A 100 -2.39 6.91 -0.52
N ALA A 101 -1.66 6.26 0.38
CA ALA A 101 -1.79 6.49 1.81
C ALA A 101 -1.42 7.94 2.19
N SER A 102 -0.36 8.49 1.61
CA SER A 102 0.03 9.89 1.83
C SER A 102 -1.01 10.89 1.34
N LYS A 103 -1.66 10.60 0.21
CA LYS A 103 -2.64 11.48 -0.44
C LYS A 103 -4.02 11.42 0.21
N TYR A 104 -4.48 10.21 0.55
CA TYR A 104 -5.84 9.94 0.97
C TYR A 104 -5.96 9.46 2.42
N GLY A 105 -4.87 9.11 3.09
CA GLY A 105 -4.86 8.62 4.46
C GLY A 105 -4.80 9.72 5.53
N ARG A 106 -5.31 10.91 5.24
CA ARG A 106 -5.32 12.05 6.19
C ARG A 106 -6.71 12.26 6.76
N GLY A 107 -6.81 12.32 8.08
CA GLY A 107 -8.07 12.47 8.79
C GLY A 107 -8.15 11.59 10.02
N VAL A 108 -9.34 11.14 10.36
CA VAL A 108 -9.60 10.24 11.47
C VAL A 108 -9.59 8.80 10.97
N ALA A 109 -8.72 7.98 11.52
CA ALA A 109 -8.71 6.55 11.20
C ALA A 109 -9.91 5.85 11.86
N LEU A 110 -10.69 5.16 11.04
CA LEU A 110 -11.81 4.34 11.47
C LEU A 110 -11.34 2.89 11.61
N GLN A 111 -11.86 2.19 12.58
CA GLN A 111 -11.56 0.77 12.80
C GLN A 111 -12.75 -0.09 12.34
N PRO A 112 -12.75 -0.56 11.10
CA PRO A 112 -13.79 -1.45 10.63
C PRO A 112 -13.71 -2.81 11.34
N VAL A 113 -14.85 -3.41 11.60
CA VAL A 113 -14.95 -4.82 11.99
C VAL A 113 -14.97 -5.63 10.70
N ILE A 114 -13.94 -6.43 10.47
CA ILE A 114 -13.75 -7.19 9.24
C ILE A 114 -14.00 -8.66 9.50
N SER A 115 -14.86 -9.28 8.68
CA SER A 115 -15.03 -10.72 8.58
C SER A 115 -14.66 -11.12 7.15
N SER A 116 -13.74 -12.04 6.98
CA SER A 116 -13.33 -12.55 5.66
C SER A 116 -12.99 -14.04 5.75
N THR A 117 -12.89 -14.67 4.60
CA THR A 117 -12.27 -15.99 4.49
C THR A 117 -10.84 -15.96 5.02
N GLU A 118 -10.32 -17.13 5.36
CA GLU A 118 -8.99 -17.31 5.90
C GLU A 118 -8.24 -18.39 5.13
N HIS A 119 -6.94 -18.25 5.06
CA HIS A 119 -6.06 -19.31 4.57
C HIS A 119 -4.96 -19.67 5.58
N LYS A 120 -4.53 -20.91 5.54
CA LYS A 120 -3.43 -21.41 6.38
C LYS A 120 -2.10 -20.98 5.80
N THR A 121 -1.23 -20.48 6.67
CA THR A 121 0.15 -20.12 6.33
C THR A 121 1.12 -21.12 6.93
N SER A 122 2.29 -21.27 6.31
CA SER A 122 3.37 -22.10 6.84
C SER A 122 3.98 -21.41 8.08
N GLY A 123 3.72 -21.98 9.24
CA GLY A 123 4.36 -21.54 10.52
C GLY A 123 3.64 -20.42 11.27
N HIS A 124 2.57 -19.80 10.73
CA HIS A 124 1.89 -18.66 11.37
C HIS A 124 0.38 -18.84 11.57
N GLY A 125 -0.14 -20.06 11.39
CA GLY A 125 -1.57 -20.36 11.55
C GLY A 125 -2.44 -19.83 10.39
N SER A 126 -3.72 -19.54 10.69
CA SER A 126 -4.65 -18.94 9.72
C SER A 126 -4.55 -17.41 9.75
N ILE A 127 -4.61 -16.83 8.56
CA ILE A 127 -4.72 -15.36 8.39
C ILE A 127 -5.91 -15.03 7.50
N THR A 128 -6.53 -13.88 7.73
CA THR A 128 -7.66 -13.40 6.93
C THR A 128 -7.22 -13.08 5.51
N ASP A 129 -8.06 -13.30 4.52
CA ASP A 129 -7.76 -12.98 3.12
C ASP A 129 -7.82 -11.47 2.84
N VAL A 130 -8.67 -10.75 3.54
CA VAL A 130 -8.79 -9.28 3.40
C VAL A 130 -8.29 -8.57 4.64
N GLU A 131 -7.49 -7.55 4.42
CA GLU A 131 -7.06 -6.58 5.42
C GLU A 131 -7.45 -5.18 4.96
N ALA A 132 -8.07 -4.37 5.83
CA ALA A 132 -8.53 -3.05 5.46
C ALA A 132 -8.51 -2.05 6.63
N VAL A 133 -8.48 -0.77 6.28
CA VAL A 133 -8.68 0.36 7.18
C VAL A 133 -9.44 1.45 6.43
N ALA A 134 -10.22 2.25 7.14
CA ALA A 134 -10.86 3.41 6.54
C ALA A 134 -10.37 4.70 7.23
N VAL A 135 -10.38 5.80 6.49
CA VAL A 135 -10.04 7.13 6.98
C VAL A 135 -11.14 8.11 6.58
N TYR A 136 -11.63 8.86 7.56
CA TYR A 136 -12.57 9.94 7.33
C TYR A 136 -11.84 11.29 7.37
N ASN A 137 -11.91 12.02 6.28
CA ASN A 137 -11.42 13.40 6.19
C ASN A 137 -12.62 14.35 6.32
N GLU A 138 -12.74 14.97 7.48
CA GLU A 138 -13.84 15.88 7.79
C GLU A 138 -13.83 17.15 6.93
N GLU A 139 -12.64 17.70 6.66
CA GLU A 139 -12.50 18.93 5.86
C GLU A 139 -12.94 18.75 4.42
N LYS A 140 -12.70 17.57 3.86
CA LYS A 140 -13.05 17.22 2.48
C LYS A 140 -14.39 16.50 2.37
N GLU A 141 -15.01 16.15 3.49
CA GLU A 141 -16.17 15.27 3.54
C GLU A 141 -15.95 14.00 2.68
N GLU A 142 -14.85 13.33 2.93
CA GLU A 142 -14.38 12.17 2.15
C GLU A 142 -14.09 10.98 3.07
N VAL A 143 -14.52 9.79 2.67
CA VAL A 143 -14.13 8.51 3.28
C VAL A 143 -13.25 7.76 2.30
N THR A 144 -12.08 7.33 2.75
CA THR A 144 -11.19 6.49 1.95
C THR A 144 -11.01 5.15 2.63
N ILE A 145 -11.29 4.07 1.92
CA ILE A 145 -11.07 2.69 2.35
C ILE A 145 -9.82 2.18 1.63
N PHE A 146 -8.83 1.76 2.40
CA PHE A 146 -7.66 1.03 1.90
C PHE A 146 -7.86 -0.44 2.19
N ALA A 147 -7.73 -1.30 1.20
CA ALA A 147 -7.90 -2.74 1.36
C ALA A 147 -6.86 -3.52 0.54
N VAL A 148 -6.39 -4.63 1.11
CA VAL A 148 -5.58 -5.64 0.41
C VAL A 148 -6.33 -6.95 0.41
N ASN A 149 -6.53 -7.51 -0.78
CA ASN A 149 -6.88 -8.91 -0.94
C ASN A 149 -5.57 -9.72 -1.01
N ARG A 150 -5.34 -10.56 0.00
CA ARG A 150 -4.14 -11.42 0.11
C ARG A 150 -4.35 -12.81 -0.52
N ASN A 151 -5.58 -13.11 -0.94
CA ASN A 151 -5.84 -14.37 -1.63
C ASN A 151 -5.17 -14.33 -3.01
N LEU A 152 -4.32 -15.31 -3.29
CA LEU A 152 -3.56 -15.38 -4.55
C LEU A 152 -4.35 -16.06 -5.69
N LYS A 153 -5.55 -16.56 -5.40
CA LYS A 153 -6.31 -17.39 -6.34
C LYS A 153 -7.68 -16.80 -6.65
N GLU A 154 -8.32 -16.16 -5.68
CA GLU A 154 -9.72 -15.78 -5.75
C GLU A 154 -9.93 -14.28 -5.55
N ASP A 155 -10.80 -13.73 -6.36
CA ASP A 155 -11.37 -12.41 -6.17
C ASP A 155 -12.35 -12.46 -5.00
N ILE A 156 -12.44 -11.39 -4.22
CA ILE A 156 -13.30 -11.31 -3.05
C ILE A 156 -14.25 -10.13 -3.20
N VAL A 157 -15.53 -10.37 -2.96
CA VAL A 157 -16.52 -9.31 -2.85
C VAL A 157 -16.47 -8.74 -1.43
N LEU A 158 -16.10 -7.46 -1.33
CA LEU A 158 -16.13 -6.72 -0.07
C LEU A 158 -17.46 -5.98 0.05
N ASN A 159 -18.29 -6.41 0.99
CA ASN A 159 -19.50 -5.68 1.40
C ASN A 159 -19.20 -4.83 2.62
N THR A 160 -19.50 -3.54 2.54
CA THR A 160 -19.21 -2.58 3.60
C THR A 160 -20.46 -1.80 3.99
N ASP A 161 -20.80 -1.83 5.26
CA ASP A 161 -21.89 -0.99 5.81
C ASP A 161 -21.38 0.46 5.92
N VAL A 162 -21.96 1.34 5.13
CA VAL A 162 -21.64 2.78 5.08
C VAL A 162 -22.86 3.65 5.40
N ARG A 163 -23.87 3.10 6.10
CA ARG A 163 -25.09 3.85 6.48
C ARG A 163 -24.82 5.10 7.32
N SER A 164 -23.70 5.14 8.03
CA SER A 164 -23.27 6.35 8.76
C SER A 164 -22.81 7.49 7.85
N PHE A 165 -22.66 7.24 6.56
CA PHE A 165 -22.23 8.21 5.55
C PHE A 165 -23.36 8.46 4.55
N GLU A 166 -24.53 8.86 5.06
CA GLU A 166 -25.68 9.23 4.24
C GLU A 166 -25.36 10.44 3.35
N GLY A 167 -25.78 10.38 2.10
CA GLY A 167 -25.50 11.42 1.10
C GLY A 167 -24.08 11.33 0.49
N TYR A 168 -23.33 10.26 0.77
CA TYR A 168 -22.07 9.99 0.09
C TYR A 168 -22.31 9.14 -1.16
N ARG A 169 -21.39 9.26 -2.11
CA ARG A 169 -21.35 8.42 -3.32
C ARG A 169 -19.94 7.93 -3.59
N VAL A 170 -19.82 6.88 -4.37
CA VAL A 170 -18.52 6.39 -4.85
C VAL A 170 -17.92 7.43 -5.79
N ALA A 171 -16.76 7.97 -5.43
CA ALA A 171 -15.99 8.88 -6.28
C ALA A 171 -15.10 8.11 -7.24
N GLU A 172 -14.36 7.14 -6.70
CA GLU A 172 -13.48 6.27 -7.49
C GLU A 172 -13.11 4.99 -6.72
N HIS A 173 -12.75 3.96 -7.47
CA HIS A 173 -12.08 2.78 -6.96
C HIS A 173 -10.79 2.58 -7.75
N ILE A 174 -9.65 2.74 -7.07
CA ILE A 174 -8.31 2.58 -7.64
C ILE A 174 -7.79 1.21 -7.25
N VAL A 175 -7.30 0.46 -8.22
CA VAL A 175 -6.74 -0.89 -8.04
C VAL A 175 -5.30 -0.92 -8.53
N LEU A 176 -4.42 -1.53 -7.75
CA LEU A 176 -3.09 -1.96 -8.17
C LEU A 176 -3.09 -3.50 -8.14
N GLU A 177 -2.91 -4.11 -9.30
CA GLU A 177 -3.02 -5.56 -9.48
C GLU A 177 -2.04 -6.06 -10.54
N SER A 178 -1.65 -7.33 -10.43
CA SER A 178 -0.89 -8.06 -11.43
C SER A 178 -1.09 -9.56 -11.24
N ASP A 179 -1.11 -10.32 -12.33
CA ASP A 179 -1.09 -11.79 -12.28
C ASP A 179 0.30 -12.34 -11.92
N ASP A 180 1.35 -11.56 -12.13
CA ASP A 180 2.71 -11.91 -11.73
C ASP A 180 3.15 -11.09 -10.51
N LEU A 181 3.31 -11.76 -9.38
CA LEU A 181 3.77 -11.16 -8.13
C LEU A 181 5.22 -10.66 -8.20
N LYS A 182 6.02 -11.20 -9.12
CA LYS A 182 7.45 -10.87 -9.25
C LYS A 182 7.73 -9.78 -10.30
N VAL A 183 6.68 -9.28 -10.93
CA VAL A 183 6.82 -8.19 -11.91
C VAL A 183 7.35 -6.91 -11.24
N VAL A 184 8.25 -6.26 -11.92
CA VAL A 184 8.90 -5.02 -11.47
C VAL A 184 8.66 -3.88 -12.45
N ASN A 185 8.75 -2.65 -11.98
CA ASN A 185 8.85 -1.46 -12.83
C ASN A 185 10.33 -1.10 -13.02
N ALA A 186 10.66 -0.64 -14.22
CA ALA A 186 12.00 -0.23 -14.59
C ALA A 186 11.95 1.06 -15.41
N PHE A 187 13.12 1.62 -15.72
CA PHE A 187 13.21 2.79 -16.57
C PHE A 187 12.54 2.55 -17.94
N GLY A 188 11.59 3.40 -18.28
CA GLY A 188 10.80 3.26 -19.51
C GLY A 188 9.76 2.12 -19.51
N GLN A 189 9.64 1.37 -18.41
CA GLN A 189 8.73 0.24 -18.29
C GLN A 189 7.89 0.33 -17.00
N GLU A 190 6.67 0.79 -17.14
CA GLU A 190 5.70 0.87 -16.04
C GLU A 190 4.72 -0.30 -16.14
N ASN A 191 5.20 -1.50 -15.80
CA ASN A 191 4.45 -2.77 -15.93
C ASN A 191 3.29 -2.84 -14.94
N VAL A 192 3.47 -2.28 -13.75
CA VAL A 192 2.46 -2.21 -12.69
C VAL A 192 2.18 -0.76 -12.38
N LYS A 193 0.93 -0.34 -12.57
CA LYS A 193 0.43 1.00 -12.26
C LYS A 193 -1.02 0.97 -11.81
N PRO A 194 -1.46 1.93 -11.00
CA PRO A 194 -2.85 2.01 -10.58
C PRO A 194 -3.79 2.18 -11.77
N LYS A 195 -4.94 1.53 -11.68
CA LYS A 195 -6.05 1.64 -12.64
C LYS A 195 -7.32 2.01 -11.88
N THR A 196 -8.19 2.78 -12.50
CA THR A 196 -9.54 3.01 -11.96
C THR A 196 -10.48 1.93 -12.50
N THR A 197 -11.29 1.37 -11.60
CA THR A 197 -12.31 0.37 -11.95
C THR A 197 -13.72 0.89 -11.63
N GLN A 198 -14.73 0.32 -12.30
CA GLN A 198 -16.16 0.58 -12.05
C GLN A 198 -16.82 -0.56 -11.23
N GLN A 199 -16.02 -1.43 -10.62
CA GLN A 199 -16.51 -2.61 -9.89
C GLN A 199 -16.90 -2.31 -8.43
N THR A 200 -17.29 -1.09 -8.16
CA THR A 200 -17.83 -0.67 -6.86
C THR A 200 -19.17 0.00 -7.07
N THR A 201 -20.15 -0.49 -6.36
CA THR A 201 -21.51 0.06 -6.33
C THR A 201 -21.91 0.40 -4.91
N MET A 202 -22.81 1.35 -4.75
CA MET A 202 -23.38 1.72 -3.46
C MET A 202 -24.89 1.82 -3.59
N ASP A 203 -25.60 1.08 -2.76
CA ASP A 203 -27.03 1.09 -2.70
C ASP A 203 -27.51 1.01 -1.24
N ASN A 204 -28.47 1.86 -0.86
CA ASN A 204 -29.10 1.89 0.47
C ASN A 204 -28.12 1.85 1.65
N GLY A 205 -26.92 2.47 1.50
CA GLY A 205 -25.88 2.50 2.55
C GLY A 205 -25.04 1.22 2.63
N GLU A 206 -25.16 0.34 1.64
CA GLU A 206 -24.28 -0.81 1.45
C GLU A 206 -23.37 -0.56 0.24
N LEU A 207 -22.08 -0.67 0.47
CA LEU A 207 -21.03 -0.55 -0.55
C LEU A 207 -20.57 -1.96 -0.90
N THR A 208 -20.70 -2.33 -2.17
CA THR A 208 -20.20 -3.60 -2.70
C THR A 208 -19.04 -3.35 -3.66
N SER A 209 -17.90 -3.94 -3.38
CA SER A 209 -16.66 -3.76 -4.16
C SER A 209 -16.03 -5.10 -4.50
N MET A 210 -15.63 -5.29 -5.75
CA MET A 210 -14.82 -6.43 -6.14
C MET A 210 -13.35 -6.13 -5.88
N LEU A 211 -12.73 -6.94 -5.03
CA LEU A 211 -11.28 -6.92 -4.79
C LEU A 211 -10.65 -8.09 -5.55
N HIS A 212 -9.94 -7.80 -6.62
CA HIS A 212 -9.23 -8.84 -7.37
C HIS A 212 -8.21 -9.58 -6.49
N LYS A 213 -7.90 -10.82 -6.84
CA LYS A 213 -6.84 -11.60 -6.18
C LYS A 213 -5.55 -10.80 -6.13
N ALA A 214 -4.79 -10.92 -5.06
CA ALA A 214 -3.49 -10.27 -4.90
C ALA A 214 -3.55 -8.79 -5.32
N SER A 215 -4.40 -7.97 -4.69
CA SER A 215 -4.59 -6.56 -5.08
C SER A 215 -4.53 -5.60 -3.91
N TRP A 216 -4.02 -4.40 -4.19
CA TRP A 216 -4.17 -3.21 -3.36
C TRP A 216 -5.30 -2.35 -3.91
N ASN A 217 -6.22 -1.93 -3.03
CA ASN A 217 -7.42 -1.21 -3.40
C ASN A 217 -7.56 0.08 -2.59
N VAL A 218 -8.00 1.13 -3.26
CA VAL A 218 -8.36 2.41 -2.64
C VAL A 218 -9.75 2.80 -3.13
N ILE A 219 -10.74 2.77 -2.24
CA ILE A 219 -12.12 3.10 -2.55
C ILE A 219 -12.43 4.43 -1.87
N ARG A 220 -12.86 5.41 -2.64
CA ARG A 220 -13.14 6.75 -2.15
C ARG A 220 -14.63 7.09 -2.27
N LEU A 221 -15.17 7.54 -1.16
CA LEU A 221 -16.52 8.08 -1.08
C LEU A 221 -16.43 9.57 -0.82
N VAL A 222 -17.22 10.35 -1.51
CA VAL A 222 -17.33 11.79 -1.31
C VAL A 222 -18.78 12.15 -1.06
N LYS A 223 -19.01 13.16 -0.24
CA LYS A 223 -20.36 13.67 -0.01
C LYS A 223 -20.87 14.39 -1.23
N ASP A 224 -22.10 14.14 -1.61
CA ASP A 224 -22.76 14.87 -2.68
C ASP A 224 -23.02 16.31 -2.20
N ASN A 225 -22.33 17.26 -2.82
CA ASN A 225 -22.68 18.67 -2.68
C ASN A 225 -23.94 18.91 -3.50
N LYS A 226 -25.11 18.94 -2.82
CA LYS A 226 -26.36 19.41 -3.41
C LYS A 226 -26.35 20.91 -3.58
#